data_eb4628f916ab9d7cf35b4bfeac7a235b
#
_entry.id   eb4628f916ab9d7cf35b4bfeac7a235b
#
_cell.length_a   1.000
_cell.length_b   1.000
_cell.length_c   1.000
_cell.angle_alpha   90.00
_cell.angle_beta   90.00
_cell.angle_gamma   90.00
#
_symmetry.space_group_name_H-M   'P 1'
#
loop_
_entity.id
_entity.type
_entity.pdbx_description
1 polymer ?
#
loop_
_entity_poly.entity_id
_entity_poly.type
_entity_poly.pdbx_seq_one_letter_code
_entity_poly.pdbx_strand_id
1 'polypeptide(L)'
;MTDSTCEGAGEDGDGIQWLAEIGGPHPGGPHPGGPAAGGPDADGEVGGVVFARGIPPRELARRMGADPAAGTEPISGTDIRDLDIEVYRPGDDGDGVIRVGECGGWSFAIEYGDSTGGELLTEIARDGVEVVHFRPMPEQRPALLDYARDGAVLCGFGLGEERWRWGQEPDLLVPDLVAASVLEPDGITPCASAAGAGAGAAHCRTLGAVERRFGLSLPRAALDGLRLPAYAVRGTPGMEPR
;
A
#
# COMPACT_ATOMS: atom_id res chain seq x y z
N MET A 1 4.52 2.45 28.07
CA MET A 1 3.55 2.53 26.95
C MET A 1 3.77 3.90 26.35
N THR A 2 4.63 4.00 25.36
CA THR A 2 4.85 5.22 24.60
C THR A 2 3.95 5.14 23.39
N ASP A 3 2.93 5.99 23.38
CA ASP A 3 2.07 6.23 22.25
C ASP A 3 2.94 6.71 21.08
N SER A 4 3.06 5.88 20.03
CA SER A 4 3.84 6.21 18.84
C SER A 4 2.95 6.99 17.87
N THR A 5 2.42 8.11 18.34
CA THR A 5 1.75 9.10 17.49
C THR A 5 2.79 9.90 16.72
N CYS A 6 2.59 10.06 15.43
CA CYS A 6 3.40 10.94 14.57
C CYS A 6 3.20 12.42 14.95
N GLU A 7 3.64 12.83 16.15
CA GLU A 7 3.74 14.23 16.52
C GLU A 7 5.12 14.76 16.10
N GLY A 8 5.18 15.45 14.98
CA GLY A 8 6.38 16.15 14.56
C GLY A 8 6.60 16.15 13.05
N ALA A 9 5.56 16.48 12.29
CA ALA A 9 5.67 16.62 10.86
C ALA A 9 6.03 18.04 10.45
N GLY A 10 7.20 18.20 9.89
CA GLY A 10 7.64 19.43 9.22
C GLY A 10 7.10 19.49 7.79
N GLU A 11 6.91 20.67 7.31
CA GLU A 11 6.08 21.19 6.24
C GLU A 11 6.24 20.65 4.80
N ASP A 12 7.01 19.61 4.49
CA ASP A 12 7.15 19.10 3.10
C ASP A 12 7.38 17.57 3.09
N GLY A 13 6.30 16.76 3.15
CA GLY A 13 6.45 15.33 2.89
C GLY A 13 5.50 14.37 3.57
N ASP A 14 4.45 14.83 4.22
CA ASP A 14 3.57 13.95 5.02
C ASP A 14 2.38 13.36 4.27
N GLY A 15 2.29 13.59 2.97
CA GLY A 15 1.30 12.96 2.11
C GLY A 15 1.66 11.54 1.74
N ILE A 16 0.84 10.94 0.85
CA ILE A 16 1.08 9.59 0.30
C ILE A 16 1.62 9.62 -1.14
N GLN A 17 1.84 10.80 -1.72
CA GLN A 17 2.24 10.92 -3.14
C GLN A 17 3.58 10.25 -3.44
N TRP A 18 4.48 10.20 -2.47
CA TRP A 18 5.78 9.53 -2.58
C TRP A 18 5.66 8.00 -2.77
N LEU A 19 4.51 7.39 -2.46
CA LEU A 19 4.24 5.98 -2.77
C LEU A 19 4.34 5.70 -4.29
N ALA A 20 4.18 6.71 -5.14
CA ALA A 20 4.39 6.58 -6.58
C ALA A 20 5.82 6.18 -6.96
N GLU A 21 6.78 6.38 -6.05
CA GLU A 21 8.19 6.00 -6.26
C GLU A 21 8.44 4.52 -5.92
N ILE A 22 7.57 3.91 -5.11
CA ILE A 22 7.65 2.49 -4.75
C ILE A 22 7.19 1.67 -5.96
N GLY A 23 8.03 0.72 -6.39
CA GLY A 23 7.73 -0.14 -7.56
C GLY A 23 7.88 0.56 -8.92
N GLY A 24 8.43 1.78 -8.96
CA GLY A 24 8.88 2.41 -10.21
C GLY A 24 10.08 1.67 -10.82
N PRO A 25 10.34 1.80 -12.16
CA PRO A 25 11.56 1.26 -12.72
C PRO A 25 12.74 1.97 -12.05
N HIS A 26 13.59 1.20 -11.39
CA HIS A 26 14.89 1.73 -10.95
C HIS A 26 15.63 2.31 -12.16
N PRO A 27 16.18 3.53 -12.08
CA PRO A 27 16.91 4.17 -13.19
C PRO A 27 18.21 3.45 -13.60
N GLY A 28 18.45 2.24 -13.12
CA GLY A 28 19.57 1.37 -13.43
C GLY A 28 19.19 -0.08 -13.75
N GLY A 29 17.90 -0.36 -14.00
CA GLY A 29 17.42 -1.72 -14.30
C GLY A 29 18.03 -2.29 -15.59
N PRO A 30 18.18 -3.62 -15.69
CA PRO A 30 18.88 -4.29 -16.79
C PRO A 30 18.20 -4.01 -18.12
N HIS A 31 19.01 -3.80 -19.16
CA HIS A 31 18.58 -3.74 -20.55
C HIS A 31 17.75 -4.97 -20.92
N PRO A 32 16.68 -4.84 -21.76
CA PRO A 32 15.85 -5.95 -22.18
C PRO A 32 16.72 -7.00 -22.91
N GLY A 33 16.92 -8.17 -22.29
CA GLY A 33 17.67 -9.29 -22.86
C GLY A 33 18.67 -9.95 -21.93
N GLY A 34 18.92 -9.43 -20.74
CA GLY A 34 19.75 -10.11 -19.74
C GLY A 34 18.90 -11.11 -18.90
N PRO A 35 19.50 -12.25 -18.42
CA PRO A 35 18.82 -13.09 -17.46
C PRO A 35 18.48 -12.26 -16.23
N ALA A 36 17.26 -12.38 -15.72
CA ALA A 36 16.83 -11.75 -14.49
C ALA A 36 17.79 -12.18 -13.38
N ALA A 37 18.71 -11.28 -13.02
CA ALA A 37 19.49 -11.44 -11.81
C ALA A 37 18.49 -11.12 -10.68
N GLY A 38 17.96 -12.15 -10.05
CA GLY A 38 17.39 -12.06 -8.72
C GLY A 38 18.49 -11.53 -7.82
N GLY A 39 18.54 -10.22 -7.67
CA GLY A 39 19.48 -9.57 -6.75
C GLY A 39 19.07 -9.90 -5.32
N PRO A 40 19.99 -9.92 -4.36
CA PRO A 40 19.72 -10.18 -2.94
C PRO A 40 18.94 -9.06 -2.25
N ASP A 41 18.41 -8.09 -3.01
CA ASP A 41 17.76 -6.87 -2.48
C ASP A 41 16.22 -6.96 -2.43
N ALA A 42 15.62 -8.11 -2.79
CA ALA A 42 14.17 -8.30 -2.77
C ALA A 42 13.59 -8.43 -1.35
N ASP A 43 14.42 -8.77 -0.38
CA ASP A 43 14.00 -9.13 0.99
C ASP A 43 13.50 -7.97 1.85
N GLY A 44 13.53 -6.74 1.36
CA GLY A 44 13.03 -5.55 2.04
C GLY A 44 12.08 -4.72 1.18
N GLU A 45 11.58 -5.27 0.07
CA GLU A 45 10.66 -4.57 -0.82
C GLU A 45 9.28 -4.47 -0.19
N VAL A 46 8.68 -3.28 -0.26
CA VAL A 46 7.33 -3.03 0.26
C VAL A 46 6.31 -3.76 -0.61
N GLY A 47 5.62 -4.74 -0.06
CA GLY A 47 4.56 -5.50 -0.71
C GLY A 47 3.24 -4.74 -0.79
N GLY A 48 2.99 -3.83 0.17
CA GLY A 48 1.77 -3.03 0.21
C GLY A 48 1.74 -2.03 1.35
N VAL A 49 0.76 -1.13 1.29
CA VAL A 49 0.41 -0.23 2.40
C VAL A 49 -1.10 -0.24 2.59
N VAL A 50 -1.54 -0.61 3.78
CA VAL A 50 -2.95 -0.59 4.18
C VAL A 50 -3.18 0.58 5.12
N PHE A 51 -4.17 1.41 4.82
CA PHE A 51 -4.69 2.44 5.73
C PHE A 51 -6.07 2.02 6.20
N ALA A 52 -6.34 2.10 7.50
CA ALA A 52 -7.63 1.77 8.08
C ALA A 52 -8.09 2.86 9.03
N ARG A 53 -9.34 3.33 8.88
CA ARG A 53 -9.96 4.31 9.78
C ARG A 53 -11.09 3.66 10.57
N GLY A 54 -11.10 3.91 11.87
CA GLY A 54 -12.10 3.36 12.79
C GLY A 54 -11.61 2.20 13.67
N ILE A 55 -10.36 1.77 13.50
CA ILE A 55 -9.71 0.75 14.33
C ILE A 55 -8.28 1.18 14.69
N PRO A 56 -7.76 0.80 15.87
CA PRO A 56 -6.38 1.08 16.23
C PRO A 56 -5.38 0.15 15.49
N PRO A 57 -4.06 0.52 15.42
CA PRO A 57 -3.05 -0.26 14.70
C PRO A 57 -2.98 -1.74 15.09
N ARG A 58 -3.13 -2.05 16.37
CA ARG A 58 -3.12 -3.44 16.86
C ARG A 58 -4.29 -4.26 16.33
N GLU A 59 -5.47 -3.64 16.21
CA GLU A 59 -6.65 -4.30 15.63
C GLU A 59 -6.49 -4.46 14.11
N LEU A 60 -5.88 -3.47 13.43
CA LEU A 60 -5.50 -3.61 12.02
C LEU A 60 -4.60 -4.82 11.83
N ALA A 61 -3.51 -4.93 12.61
CA ALA A 61 -2.62 -6.08 12.56
C ALA A 61 -3.37 -7.41 12.74
N ARG A 62 -4.27 -7.49 13.73
CA ARG A 62 -5.09 -8.68 13.96
C ARG A 62 -5.98 -9.02 12.76
N ARG A 63 -6.62 -8.04 12.14
CA ARG A 63 -7.46 -8.26 10.96
C ARG A 63 -6.65 -8.64 9.72
N MET A 64 -5.38 -8.29 9.68
CA MET A 64 -4.41 -8.71 8.67
C MET A 64 -3.80 -10.10 8.94
N GLY A 65 -4.29 -10.84 9.94
CA GLY A 65 -3.85 -12.20 10.22
C GLY A 65 -2.69 -12.32 11.21
N ALA A 66 -2.23 -11.22 11.81
CA ALA A 66 -1.21 -11.26 12.83
C ALA A 66 -1.76 -11.77 14.17
N ASP A 67 -0.92 -12.49 14.93
CA ASP A 67 -1.18 -12.74 16.35
C ASP A 67 -0.71 -11.51 17.18
N PRO A 68 -1.64 -10.75 17.79
CA PRO A 68 -1.26 -9.57 18.57
C PRO A 68 -0.41 -9.88 19.81
N ALA A 69 -0.36 -11.16 20.25
CA ALA A 69 0.47 -11.58 21.37
C ALA A 69 1.92 -11.86 20.92
N ALA A 70 2.14 -12.10 19.63
CA ALA A 70 3.45 -12.38 19.04
C ALA A 70 4.14 -11.14 18.44
N GLY A 71 3.66 -9.92 18.75
CA GLY A 71 4.28 -8.68 18.31
C GLY A 71 5.73 -8.57 18.78
N THR A 72 6.59 -8.09 17.91
CA THR A 72 8.01 -7.85 18.22
C THR A 72 8.20 -6.49 18.89
N GLU A 73 9.37 -6.27 19.49
CA GLU A 73 9.83 -4.92 19.83
C GLU A 73 9.78 -4.05 18.57
N PRO A 74 9.50 -2.73 18.71
CA PRO A 74 9.46 -1.82 17.57
C PRO A 74 10.76 -1.87 16.75
N ILE A 75 10.64 -2.09 15.45
CA ILE A 75 11.75 -2.17 14.49
C ILE A 75 11.62 -1.12 13.40
N SER A 76 12.75 -0.71 12.81
CA SER A 76 12.79 0.17 11.64
C SER A 76 12.59 -0.63 10.34
N GLY A 77 12.36 0.05 9.22
CA GLY A 77 12.29 -0.62 7.91
C GLY A 77 13.63 -1.22 7.50
N THR A 78 14.74 -0.61 7.94
CA THR A 78 16.08 -1.15 7.69
C THR A 78 16.36 -2.43 8.49
N ASP A 79 15.75 -2.57 9.67
CA ASP A 79 15.91 -3.77 10.51
C ASP A 79 15.15 -4.99 9.93
N ILE A 80 14.19 -4.77 9.01
CA ILE A 80 13.44 -5.85 8.36
C ILE A 80 14.36 -6.81 7.61
N ARG A 81 15.44 -6.30 7.00
CA ARG A 81 16.40 -7.11 6.27
C ARG A 81 17.19 -8.10 7.15
N ASP A 82 17.28 -7.79 8.45
CA ASP A 82 17.93 -8.65 9.44
C ASP A 82 16.97 -9.72 10.01
N LEU A 83 15.67 -9.58 9.72
CA LEU A 83 14.70 -10.62 10.02
C LEU A 83 14.84 -11.69 8.94
N ASP A 84 15.00 -12.94 9.37
CA ASP A 84 15.01 -14.11 8.48
C ASP A 84 13.57 -14.36 7.96
N ILE A 85 13.12 -13.43 7.11
CA ILE A 85 11.84 -13.53 6.42
C ILE A 85 12.11 -14.42 5.23
N GLU A 86 11.63 -15.65 5.25
CA GLU A 86 11.66 -16.51 4.07
C GLU A 86 10.90 -15.83 2.94
N VAL A 87 11.65 -15.46 1.89
CA VAL A 87 11.07 -14.87 0.68
C VAL A 87 10.08 -15.87 0.10
N TYR A 88 8.87 -15.39 -0.16
CA TYR A 88 7.83 -16.17 -0.81
C TYR A 88 8.37 -16.92 -2.03
N ARG A 89 8.25 -18.24 -1.99
CA ARG A 89 8.41 -19.09 -3.16
C ARG A 89 7.02 -19.50 -3.63
N PRO A 90 6.70 -19.39 -4.92
CA PRO A 90 5.43 -19.89 -5.44
C PRO A 90 5.19 -21.33 -5.01
N GLY A 91 4.17 -21.57 -4.17
CA GLY A 91 3.81 -22.88 -3.65
C GLY A 91 4.19 -23.16 -2.19
N ASP A 92 4.94 -22.29 -1.55
CA ASP A 92 5.18 -22.36 -0.10
C ASP A 92 4.25 -21.35 0.61
N ASP A 93 3.79 -21.67 1.83
CA ASP A 93 3.09 -20.75 2.72
C ASP A 93 4.12 -19.72 3.23
N GLY A 94 4.39 -18.68 2.43
CA GLY A 94 5.37 -17.64 2.74
C GLY A 94 4.96 -16.86 4.00
N ASP A 95 5.95 -16.45 4.77
CA ASP A 95 5.76 -15.56 5.90
C ASP A 95 5.98 -14.10 5.46
N GLY A 96 5.11 -13.21 5.88
CA GLY A 96 5.25 -11.76 5.71
C GLY A 96 5.44 -11.07 7.06
N VAL A 97 5.87 -9.83 7.02
CA VAL A 97 5.93 -8.96 8.19
C VAL A 97 5.16 -7.69 7.89
N ILE A 98 4.37 -7.25 8.86
CA ILE A 98 3.74 -5.93 8.82
C ILE A 98 4.30 -5.06 9.94
N ARG A 99 4.52 -3.80 9.64
CA ARG A 99 4.83 -2.76 10.63
C ARG A 99 3.66 -1.80 10.71
N VAL A 100 3.16 -1.57 11.92
CA VAL A 100 1.91 -0.80 12.10
C VAL A 100 2.13 0.48 12.89
N GLY A 101 1.37 1.51 12.54
CA GLY A 101 1.38 2.81 13.20
C GLY A 101 0.10 3.58 12.96
N GLU A 102 0.07 4.82 13.43
CA GLU A 102 -1.05 5.73 13.24
C GLU A 102 -0.56 7.09 12.76
N CYS A 103 -1.26 7.68 11.79
CA CYS A 103 -1.00 9.03 11.31
C CYS A 103 -2.28 9.65 10.77
N GLY A 104 -2.55 10.93 11.07
CA GLY A 104 -3.69 11.66 10.54
C GLY A 104 -5.06 11.06 10.86
N GLY A 105 -5.18 10.30 11.96
CA GLY A 105 -6.41 9.60 12.35
C GLY A 105 -6.68 8.31 11.57
N TRP A 106 -5.68 7.81 10.85
CA TRP A 106 -5.67 6.53 10.19
C TRP A 106 -4.62 5.61 10.82
N SER A 107 -5.00 4.39 11.15
CA SER A 107 -4.02 3.33 11.35
C SER A 107 -3.44 2.92 10.01
N PHE A 108 -2.15 2.60 9.97
CA PHE A 108 -1.53 2.08 8.76
C PHE A 108 -0.73 0.80 9.05
N ALA A 109 -0.59 -0.03 8.03
CA ALA A 109 0.32 -1.16 8.01
C ALA A 109 1.17 -1.10 6.74
N ILE A 110 2.49 -1.25 6.89
CA ILE A 110 3.44 -1.41 5.78
C ILE A 110 3.76 -2.90 5.72
N GLU A 111 3.56 -3.51 4.57
CA GLU A 111 3.71 -4.94 4.33
C GLU A 111 5.07 -5.23 3.68
N TYR A 112 5.72 -6.29 4.12
CA TYR A 112 7.00 -6.79 3.61
C TYR A 112 6.90 -8.31 3.43
N GLY A 113 7.42 -8.82 2.32
CA GLY A 113 7.26 -10.22 1.95
C GLY A 113 5.84 -10.51 1.48
N ASP A 114 5.20 -11.54 2.04
CA ASP A 114 3.82 -11.89 1.71
C ASP A 114 2.83 -10.79 2.11
N SER A 115 2.00 -10.35 1.16
CA SER A 115 1.03 -9.27 1.36
C SER A 115 -0.36 -9.86 1.58
N THR A 116 -0.90 -9.70 2.78
CA THR A 116 -2.24 -10.18 3.15
C THR A 116 -3.33 -9.11 3.00
N GLY A 117 -2.95 -7.84 2.91
CA GLY A 117 -3.89 -6.71 2.90
C GLY A 117 -4.90 -6.77 1.75
N GLY A 118 -4.48 -7.22 0.57
CA GLY A 118 -5.37 -7.36 -0.59
C GLY A 118 -6.37 -8.49 -0.43
N GLU A 119 -5.93 -9.64 0.06
CA GLU A 119 -6.79 -10.82 0.25
C GLU A 119 -7.78 -10.63 1.40
N LEU A 120 -7.34 -9.98 2.48
CA LEU A 120 -8.15 -9.71 3.67
C LEU A 120 -8.86 -8.36 3.64
N LEU A 121 -8.83 -7.64 2.52
CA LEU A 121 -9.35 -6.27 2.40
C LEU A 121 -10.79 -6.13 2.89
N THR A 122 -11.66 -7.05 2.49
CA THR A 122 -13.07 -7.05 2.91
C THR A 122 -13.24 -7.42 4.39
N GLU A 123 -12.38 -8.29 4.92
CA GLU A 123 -12.36 -8.64 6.35
C GLU A 123 -11.91 -7.45 7.20
N ILE A 124 -10.85 -6.74 6.76
CA ILE A 124 -10.35 -5.55 7.43
C ILE A 124 -11.43 -4.46 7.46
N ALA A 125 -12.17 -4.31 6.36
CA ALA A 125 -13.19 -3.27 6.18
C ALA A 125 -14.53 -3.53 6.89
N ARG A 126 -14.69 -4.61 7.67
CA ARG A 126 -15.94 -4.90 8.40
C ARG A 126 -16.25 -3.87 9.48
N ASP A 127 -17.51 -3.84 9.89
CA ASP A 127 -18.01 -3.07 11.03
C ASP A 127 -17.79 -1.55 10.89
N GLY A 128 -18.01 -1.00 9.71
CA GLY A 128 -17.91 0.43 9.43
C GLY A 128 -16.49 0.94 9.24
N VAL A 129 -15.48 0.06 9.22
CA VAL A 129 -14.09 0.43 8.97
C VAL A 129 -13.91 0.83 7.51
N GLU A 130 -13.27 1.97 7.29
CA GLU A 130 -12.82 2.41 5.97
C GLU A 130 -11.39 1.97 5.75
N VAL A 131 -11.11 1.41 4.56
CA VAL A 131 -9.77 0.91 4.22
C VAL A 131 -9.36 1.44 2.85
N VAL A 132 -8.16 1.99 2.77
CA VAL A 132 -7.47 2.27 1.50
C VAL A 132 -6.24 1.36 1.44
N HIS A 133 -6.14 0.59 0.38
CA HIS A 133 -5.01 -0.31 0.16
C HIS A 133 -4.25 0.12 -1.09
N PHE A 134 -2.96 0.35 -0.95
CA PHE A 134 -2.03 0.58 -2.04
C PHE A 134 -1.11 -0.62 -2.16
N ARG A 135 -1.04 -1.20 -3.36
CA ARG A 135 -0.17 -2.34 -3.66
C ARG A 135 0.75 -1.96 -4.83
N PRO A 136 2.04 -1.73 -4.59
CA PRO A 136 3.00 -1.65 -5.66
C PRO A 136 3.08 -3.02 -6.34
N MET A 137 3.20 -3.04 -7.65
CA MET A 137 3.29 -4.27 -8.42
C MET A 137 4.53 -4.18 -9.32
N PRO A 138 5.74 -4.40 -8.77
CA PRO A 138 6.99 -4.15 -9.52
C PRO A 138 7.11 -5.01 -10.77
N GLU A 139 6.58 -6.23 -10.73
CA GLU A 139 6.60 -7.15 -11.87
C GLU A 139 5.36 -7.06 -12.75
N GLN A 140 4.23 -6.69 -12.18
CA GLN A 140 2.92 -6.61 -12.83
C GLN A 140 2.39 -5.19 -12.71
N ARG A 141 2.70 -4.36 -13.67
CA ARG A 141 2.14 -3.00 -13.73
C ARG A 141 0.69 -3.03 -14.18
N PRO A 142 -0.12 -2.12 -13.70
CA PRO A 142 0.12 -0.96 -12.81
C PRO A 142 0.07 -1.31 -11.33
N ALA A 143 0.61 -0.42 -10.46
CA ALA A 143 0.31 -0.46 -9.04
C ALA A 143 -1.19 -0.29 -8.82
N LEU A 144 -1.75 -0.99 -7.84
CA LEU A 144 -3.18 -1.03 -7.59
C LEU A 144 -3.56 -0.20 -6.37
N LEU A 145 -4.72 0.42 -6.44
CA LEU A 145 -5.35 1.10 -5.32
C LEU A 145 -6.79 0.59 -5.18
N ASP A 146 -7.13 0.16 -3.96
CA ASP A 146 -8.48 -0.27 -3.60
C ASP A 146 -9.00 0.54 -2.43
N TYR A 147 -10.28 0.89 -2.46
CA TYR A 147 -11.02 1.43 -1.34
C TYR A 147 -12.16 0.49 -0.96
N ALA A 148 -12.21 0.12 0.32
CA ALA A 148 -13.21 -0.78 0.86
C ALA A 148 -13.86 -0.18 2.11
N ARG A 149 -15.11 -0.56 2.36
CA ARG A 149 -15.87 -0.18 3.55
C ARG A 149 -16.99 -1.19 3.79
N ASP A 150 -17.35 -1.40 5.05
CA ASP A 150 -18.43 -2.31 5.46
C ASP A 150 -18.35 -3.71 4.83
N GLY A 151 -17.12 -4.23 4.71
CA GLY A 151 -16.86 -5.56 4.16
C GLY A 151 -16.96 -5.66 2.63
N ALA A 152 -17.00 -4.54 1.92
CA ALA A 152 -17.12 -4.51 0.46
C ALA A 152 -16.06 -3.61 -0.18
N VAL A 153 -15.51 -4.04 -1.32
CA VAL A 153 -14.70 -3.19 -2.18
C VAL A 153 -15.64 -2.23 -2.92
N LEU A 154 -15.51 -0.95 -2.64
CA LEU A 154 -16.35 0.09 -3.26
C LEU A 154 -15.74 0.58 -4.57
N CYS A 155 -14.45 0.89 -4.58
CA CYS A 155 -13.76 1.39 -5.77
C CYS A 155 -12.33 0.88 -5.80
N GLY A 156 -11.84 0.50 -6.97
CA GLY A 156 -10.43 0.18 -7.20
C GLY A 156 -10.03 0.49 -8.62
N PHE A 157 -8.73 0.71 -8.85
CA PHE A 157 -8.14 0.95 -10.16
C PHE A 157 -6.62 0.78 -10.13
N GLY A 158 -6.03 0.62 -11.33
CA GLY A 158 -4.58 0.71 -11.50
C GLY A 158 -4.12 2.15 -11.70
N LEU A 159 -2.96 2.52 -11.11
CA LEU A 159 -2.37 3.85 -11.34
C LEU A 159 -1.93 4.00 -12.80
N GLY A 160 -2.41 5.06 -13.46
CA GLY A 160 -2.25 5.28 -14.90
C GLY A 160 -3.30 4.56 -15.76
N GLU A 161 -4.16 3.76 -15.13
CA GLU A 161 -5.26 3.02 -15.78
C GLU A 161 -6.60 3.32 -15.11
N GLU A 162 -6.79 4.50 -14.55
CA GLU A 162 -7.94 4.93 -13.76
C GLU A 162 -9.27 4.87 -14.56
N ARG A 163 -9.24 4.70 -15.86
CA ARG A 163 -10.42 4.41 -16.71
C ARG A 163 -10.96 2.99 -16.50
N TRP A 164 -10.13 2.05 -16.05
CA TRP A 164 -10.50 0.67 -15.77
C TRP A 164 -10.70 0.51 -14.27
N ARG A 165 -11.92 0.70 -13.82
CA ARG A 165 -12.30 0.68 -12.41
C ARG A 165 -13.16 -0.53 -12.10
N TRP A 166 -13.07 -1.00 -10.88
CA TRP A 166 -13.89 -2.10 -10.34
C TRP A 166 -14.48 -1.73 -8.98
N GLY A 167 -15.32 -2.62 -8.41
CA GLY A 167 -15.98 -2.45 -7.13
C GLY A 167 -17.48 -2.19 -7.26
N GLN A 168 -18.15 -1.97 -6.13
CA GLN A 168 -19.61 -1.73 -6.11
C GLN A 168 -19.96 -0.31 -6.58
N GLU A 169 -19.08 0.65 -6.35
CA GLU A 169 -19.23 2.05 -6.74
C GLU A 169 -17.98 2.50 -7.52
N PRO A 170 -17.71 1.93 -8.71
CA PRO A 170 -16.44 2.13 -9.41
C PRO A 170 -16.14 3.60 -9.71
N ASP A 171 -17.16 4.43 -9.86
CA ASP A 171 -17.02 5.86 -10.19
C ASP A 171 -16.92 6.77 -8.97
N LEU A 172 -16.83 6.20 -7.75
CA LEU A 172 -16.78 6.96 -6.48
C LEU A 172 -15.71 8.06 -6.48
N LEU A 173 -14.53 7.79 -7.02
CA LEU A 173 -13.38 8.71 -7.03
C LEU A 173 -13.28 9.53 -8.34
N VAL A 174 -14.15 9.34 -9.31
CA VAL A 174 -14.11 10.08 -10.59
C VAL A 174 -14.12 11.60 -10.40
N PRO A 175 -15.00 12.17 -9.54
CA PRO A 175 -14.99 13.63 -9.32
C PRO A 175 -13.66 14.15 -8.80
N ASP A 176 -12.99 13.40 -7.92
CA ASP A 176 -11.69 13.77 -7.34
C ASP A 176 -10.57 13.65 -8.38
N LEU A 177 -10.61 12.61 -9.22
CA LEU A 177 -9.66 12.40 -10.33
C LEU A 177 -9.79 13.48 -11.41
N VAL A 178 -11.01 13.89 -11.74
CA VAL A 178 -11.27 15.00 -12.67
C VAL A 178 -10.77 16.31 -12.08
N ALA A 179 -11.08 16.60 -10.82
CA ALA A 179 -10.61 17.81 -10.13
C ALA A 179 -9.07 17.88 -10.04
N ALA A 180 -8.40 16.73 -9.99
CA ALA A 180 -6.94 16.63 -10.00
C ALA A 180 -6.32 16.61 -11.41
N SER A 181 -7.12 16.78 -12.47
CA SER A 181 -6.67 16.68 -13.87
C SER A 181 -5.95 15.36 -14.19
N VAL A 182 -6.40 14.27 -13.60
CA VAL A 182 -6.04 12.90 -13.97
C VAL A 182 -6.91 12.44 -15.12
N LEU A 183 -8.23 12.67 -15.02
CA LEU A 183 -9.22 12.39 -16.05
C LEU A 183 -9.86 13.68 -16.58
N GLU A 184 -10.28 13.67 -17.83
CA GLU A 184 -11.11 14.70 -18.43
C GLU A 184 -12.53 14.69 -17.80
N PRO A 185 -13.35 15.73 -17.99
CA PRO A 185 -14.71 15.81 -17.45
C PRO A 185 -15.64 14.66 -17.83
N ASP A 186 -15.33 13.88 -18.86
CA ASP A 186 -16.06 12.68 -19.24
C ASP A 186 -15.85 11.49 -18.27
N GLY A 187 -14.86 11.63 -17.34
CA GLY A 187 -14.52 10.63 -16.34
C GLY A 187 -13.84 9.36 -16.89
N ILE A 188 -13.42 9.37 -18.15
CA ILE A 188 -12.85 8.20 -18.85
C ILE A 188 -11.54 8.53 -19.54
N THR A 189 -11.46 9.69 -20.21
CA THR A 189 -10.30 10.09 -20.98
C THR A 189 -9.19 10.59 -20.07
N PRO A 190 -7.96 10.05 -20.12
CA PRO A 190 -6.84 10.59 -19.37
C PRO A 190 -6.48 11.99 -19.86
N CYS A 191 -6.23 12.93 -18.97
CA CYS A 191 -5.81 14.28 -19.32
C CYS A 191 -4.47 14.28 -20.06
N ALA A 192 -4.36 15.02 -21.16
CA ALA A 192 -3.15 15.13 -21.95
C ALA A 192 -1.94 15.65 -21.14
N SER A 193 -2.18 16.50 -20.13
CA SER A 193 -1.18 16.98 -19.18
C SER A 193 -0.64 15.86 -18.27
N ALA A 194 -1.43 14.82 -18.02
CA ALA A 194 -0.99 13.63 -17.31
C ALA A 194 -0.10 12.75 -18.20
N ALA A 195 -0.49 12.56 -19.46
CA ALA A 195 0.25 11.74 -20.41
C ALA A 195 1.64 12.33 -20.79
N GLY A 196 1.77 13.65 -20.78
CA GLY A 196 3.03 14.34 -21.14
C GLY A 196 4.06 14.47 -20.03
N ALA A 197 3.67 14.30 -18.76
CA ALA A 197 4.53 14.54 -17.60
C ALA A 197 5.35 13.31 -17.13
N GLY A 198 5.22 12.19 -17.83
CA GLY A 198 5.80 10.90 -17.40
C GLY A 198 4.93 10.18 -16.36
N ALA A 199 5.05 8.85 -16.32
CA ALA A 199 4.19 7.97 -15.50
C ALA A 199 4.24 8.35 -14.00
N GLY A 200 5.42 8.64 -13.44
CA GLY A 200 5.56 8.99 -12.01
C GLY A 200 4.77 10.24 -11.63
N ALA A 201 4.80 11.30 -12.45
CA ALA A 201 4.05 12.52 -12.15
C ALA A 201 2.52 12.33 -12.28
N ALA A 202 2.06 11.43 -13.17
CA ALA A 202 0.66 11.05 -13.25
C ALA A 202 0.24 10.30 -11.99
N HIS A 203 1.00 9.32 -11.55
CA HIS A 203 0.75 8.56 -10.32
C HIS A 203 0.71 9.46 -9.08
N CYS A 204 1.67 10.42 -8.94
CA CYS A 204 1.64 11.40 -7.86
C CYS A 204 0.34 12.21 -7.84
N ARG A 205 -0.20 12.60 -8.99
CA ARG A 205 -1.48 13.33 -9.05
C ARG A 205 -2.65 12.46 -8.60
N THR A 206 -2.69 11.21 -9.04
CA THR A 206 -3.73 10.25 -8.62
C THR A 206 -3.67 10.03 -7.12
N LEU A 207 -2.49 9.74 -6.56
CA LEU A 207 -2.31 9.58 -5.11
C LEU A 207 -2.64 10.86 -4.35
N GLY A 208 -2.29 12.04 -4.88
CA GLY A 208 -2.69 13.32 -4.30
C GLY A 208 -4.20 13.58 -4.31
N ALA A 209 -4.95 13.05 -5.28
CA ALA A 209 -6.42 13.09 -5.26
C ALA A 209 -6.98 12.20 -4.15
N VAL A 210 -6.47 10.98 -4.03
CA VAL A 210 -6.85 10.02 -2.99
C VAL A 210 -6.51 10.55 -1.59
N GLU A 211 -5.29 11.11 -1.42
CA GLU A 211 -4.84 11.76 -0.20
C GLU A 211 -5.82 12.83 0.27
N ARG A 212 -6.17 13.77 -0.61
CA ARG A 212 -7.12 14.84 -0.29
C ARG A 212 -8.52 14.32 0.02
N ARG A 213 -8.99 13.30 -0.73
CA ARG A 213 -10.32 12.72 -0.55
C ARG A 213 -10.50 12.10 0.82
N PHE A 214 -9.49 11.37 1.31
CA PHE A 214 -9.56 10.59 2.54
C PHE A 214 -8.83 11.25 3.71
N GLY A 215 -8.01 12.29 3.47
CA GLY A 215 -7.15 12.88 4.48
C GLY A 215 -6.03 11.92 4.90
N LEU A 216 -5.45 11.18 3.94
CA LEU A 216 -4.38 10.24 4.22
C LEU A 216 -3.06 10.97 4.45
N SER A 217 -2.27 10.43 5.37
CA SER A 217 -0.91 10.87 5.63
C SER A 217 -0.06 9.66 6.02
N LEU A 218 1.16 9.62 5.51
CA LEU A 218 2.16 8.61 5.88
C LEU A 218 3.54 9.25 5.79
N PRO A 219 4.22 9.53 6.91
CA PRO A 219 5.56 10.06 6.87
C PRO A 219 6.51 9.12 6.13
N ARG A 220 7.31 9.65 5.20
CA ARG A 220 8.30 8.84 4.47
C ARG A 220 9.27 8.13 5.43
N ALA A 221 9.56 8.76 6.58
CA ALA A 221 10.36 8.16 7.65
C ALA A 221 9.76 6.85 8.20
N ALA A 222 8.45 6.60 8.01
CA ALA A 222 7.82 5.35 8.41
C ALA A 222 8.37 4.16 7.61
N LEU A 223 8.84 4.37 6.37
CA LEU A 223 9.48 3.33 5.59
C LEU A 223 10.82 2.88 6.19
N ASP A 224 11.71 3.80 6.46
CA ASP A 224 13.09 3.47 6.75
C ASP A 224 13.46 3.63 8.22
N GLY A 225 13.22 4.81 8.81
CA GLY A 225 13.83 5.21 10.07
C GLY A 225 12.93 5.08 11.29
N LEU A 226 11.60 5.16 11.13
CA LEU A 226 10.69 5.11 12.26
C LEU A 226 10.59 3.68 12.81
N ARG A 227 10.79 3.52 14.13
CA ARG A 227 10.61 2.23 14.79
C ARG A 227 9.13 2.01 15.11
N LEU A 228 8.55 1.00 14.49
CA LEU A 228 7.13 0.66 14.61
C LEU A 228 6.97 -0.77 15.15
N PRO A 229 5.89 -1.04 15.92
CA PRO A 229 5.51 -2.41 16.26
C PRO A 229 5.41 -3.27 15.00
N ALA A 230 6.01 -4.45 15.02
CA ALA A 230 6.01 -5.37 13.90
C ALA A 230 5.38 -6.71 14.30
N TYR A 231 4.74 -7.34 13.33
CA TYR A 231 4.05 -8.61 13.50
C TYR A 231 4.33 -9.50 12.30
N ALA A 232 4.61 -10.78 12.56
CA ALA A 232 4.59 -11.78 11.50
C ALA A 232 3.14 -12.04 11.07
N VAL A 233 2.91 -12.12 9.76
CA VAL A 233 1.67 -12.57 9.16
C VAL A 233 1.97 -13.82 8.35
N ARG A 234 1.12 -14.83 8.46
CA ARG A 234 1.23 -16.02 7.63
C ARG A 234 0.30 -15.84 6.44
N GLY A 235 0.79 -16.20 5.27
CA GLY A 235 -0.02 -16.27 4.07
C GLY A 235 -1.30 -17.07 4.34
N THR A 236 -2.39 -16.73 3.68
CA THR A 236 -3.72 -17.31 3.96
C THR A 236 -3.68 -18.82 3.80
N PRO A 237 -3.90 -19.64 4.86
CA PRO A 237 -3.96 -21.08 4.71
C PRO A 237 -5.18 -21.41 3.84
N GLY A 238 -4.97 -21.96 2.65
CA GLY A 238 -6.05 -22.64 1.97
C GLY A 238 -6.43 -22.23 0.57
N MET A 239 -5.50 -21.86 -0.28
CA MET A 239 -5.73 -22.01 -1.72
C MET A 239 -4.90 -23.18 -2.23
N GLU A 240 -5.42 -24.39 -2.00
CA GLU A 240 -4.89 -25.54 -2.74
C GLU A 240 -5.04 -25.28 -4.24
N PRO A 241 -3.98 -25.45 -5.03
CA PRO A 241 -4.06 -25.31 -6.48
C PRO A 241 -5.07 -26.35 -7.01
N ARG A 242 -6.10 -25.86 -7.69
CA ARG A 242 -7.04 -26.71 -8.44
C ARG A 242 -6.45 -27.13 -9.79
#